data_2ca1b8697340b0ffe59b6bde8be9a177
#
_entry.id   2ca1b8697340b0ffe59b6bde8be9a177
#
_cell.length_a   1.000
_cell.length_b   1.000
_cell.length_c   1.000
_cell.angle_alpha   90.00
_cell.angle_beta   90.00
_cell.angle_gamma   90.00
#
_symmetry.space_group_name_H-M   'P 1'
#
loop_
_entity.id
_entity.type
_entity.pdbx_description
1 polymer ?
#
loop_
_entity_poly.entity_id
_entity_poly.type
_entity_poly.pdbx_seq_one_letter_code
_entity_poly.pdbx_strand_id
1 'polypeptide(L)'
;MIIKRIVQLNIKQYFQHLSNVGTEALQKIESKDKFRAWLAKNHAIENECYAIVKRGRPTNDETFWYIDAVEEALCFGWIDSKVKSFGNGMLMQRFSPRRKSCNWSELNKERCRRMEKLGLMTESGRAVFQDMSLSNFVISTDILSALQGNEGIWENFQKFPPLYKRVRIDTIQSMRNYPKIFQIRLQKFLDKTKSGIMYGEWKDYGRLLNY
;
A
#
# COMPACT_ATOMS: atom_id res chain seq x y z
N MET A 1 22.44 21.83 -15.34
CA MET A 1 21.38 22.55 -16.07
C MET A 1 20.80 21.76 -17.26
N ILE A 2 21.58 21.00 -18.01
CA ILE A 2 21.16 20.20 -19.19
C ILE A 2 20.24 19.04 -18.78
N ILE A 3 20.51 18.31 -17.71
CA ILE A 3 19.72 17.16 -17.26
C ILE A 3 18.28 17.56 -16.87
N LYS A 4 18.07 18.71 -16.21
CA LYS A 4 16.74 19.23 -15.92
C LYS A 4 15.92 19.56 -17.17
N ARG A 5 16.57 20.00 -18.24
CA ARG A 5 15.93 20.34 -19.52
C ARG A 5 15.51 19.09 -20.31
N ILE A 6 16.32 18.02 -20.29
CA ILE A 6 16.01 16.74 -20.96
C ILE A 6 14.82 16.05 -20.25
N VAL A 7 14.77 16.08 -18.92
CA VAL A 7 13.63 15.56 -18.15
C VAL A 7 12.36 16.33 -18.46
N GLN A 8 12.42 17.66 -18.60
CA GLN A 8 11.26 18.48 -18.95
C GLN A 8 10.78 18.26 -20.41
N LEU A 9 11.68 17.98 -21.35
CA LEU A 9 11.32 17.67 -22.74
C LEU A 9 10.63 16.30 -22.86
N ASN A 10 11.12 15.27 -22.19
CA ASN A 10 10.48 13.96 -22.14
C ASN A 10 9.10 14.01 -21.46
N ILE A 11 8.95 14.83 -20.43
CA ILE A 11 7.68 15.09 -19.75
C ILE A 11 6.67 15.72 -20.72
N LYS A 12 7.05 16.76 -21.46
CA LYS A 12 6.16 17.41 -22.43
C LYS A 12 5.73 16.49 -23.57
N GLN A 13 6.65 15.71 -24.16
CA GLN A 13 6.33 14.74 -25.23
C GLN A 13 5.42 13.60 -24.72
N TYR A 14 5.61 13.15 -23.49
CA TYR A 14 4.77 12.11 -22.89
C TYR A 14 3.36 12.64 -22.60
N PHE A 15 3.22 13.88 -22.12
CA PHE A 15 1.92 14.52 -21.92
C PHE A 15 1.21 14.84 -23.24
N GLN A 16 1.93 15.14 -24.34
CA GLN A 16 1.33 15.27 -25.66
C GLN A 16 0.81 13.93 -26.21
N HIS A 17 1.41 12.81 -25.86
CA HIS A 17 0.91 11.48 -26.26
C HIS A 17 -0.32 11.02 -25.44
N LEU A 18 -0.51 11.59 -24.24
CA LEU A 18 -1.68 11.36 -23.38
C LEU A 18 -2.83 12.37 -23.63
N SER A 19 -2.63 13.36 -24.48
CA SER A 19 -3.61 14.41 -24.80
C SER A 19 -4.89 13.90 -25.51
N ASN A 20 -4.97 12.61 -25.81
CA ASN A 20 -6.20 11.96 -26.24
C ASN A 20 -7.06 11.40 -25.09
N VAL A 21 -6.63 11.59 -23.83
CA VAL A 21 -7.41 11.27 -22.63
C VAL A 21 -7.42 12.55 -21.81
N GLY A 22 -8.56 13.16 -21.62
CA GLY A 22 -8.87 14.44 -20.98
C GLY A 22 -7.72 15.12 -20.21
N THR A 23 -7.17 16.16 -20.75
CA THR A 23 -5.89 16.80 -20.39
C THR A 23 -5.85 17.52 -19.05
N GLU A 24 -6.94 17.62 -18.30
CA GLU A 24 -6.99 18.31 -17.00
C GLU A 24 -6.63 17.39 -15.81
N ALA A 25 -6.72 16.07 -15.96
CA ALA A 25 -6.47 15.11 -14.87
C ALA A 25 -4.97 14.85 -14.59
N LEU A 26 -4.05 15.37 -15.41
CA LEU A 26 -2.61 15.15 -15.27
C LEU A 26 -1.91 16.32 -14.57
N GLN A 27 -2.45 16.78 -13.46
CA GLN A 27 -1.68 17.67 -12.60
C GLN A 27 -0.44 16.94 -12.09
N LYS A 28 0.72 17.59 -12.25
CA LYS A 28 2.02 17.07 -11.84
C LYS A 28 2.13 17.04 -10.32
N ILE A 29 1.63 15.96 -9.72
CA ILE A 29 1.65 15.76 -8.27
C ILE A 29 2.99 15.10 -7.92
N GLU A 30 3.94 15.88 -7.39
CA GLU A 30 5.32 15.48 -7.14
C GLU A 30 5.73 15.60 -5.66
N SER A 31 4.82 15.98 -4.78
CA SER A 31 5.09 16.04 -3.35
C SER A 31 3.90 15.59 -2.53
N LYS A 32 4.16 15.16 -1.29
CA LYS A 32 3.13 14.74 -0.33
C LYS A 32 2.11 15.85 -0.11
N ASP A 33 2.57 17.08 0.14
CA ASP A 33 1.68 18.21 0.44
C ASP A 33 0.81 18.60 -0.77
N LYS A 34 1.40 18.61 -1.97
CA LYS A 34 0.63 18.82 -3.20
C LYS A 34 -0.42 17.74 -3.41
N PHE A 35 -0.09 16.48 -3.09
CA PHE A 35 -1.03 15.38 -3.22
C PHE A 35 -2.15 15.49 -2.21
N ARG A 36 -1.86 15.79 -0.94
CA ARG A 36 -2.87 16.01 0.08
C ARG A 36 -3.79 17.18 -0.26
N ALA A 37 -3.23 18.31 -0.70
CA ALA A 37 -4.02 19.49 -1.12
C ALA A 37 -4.91 19.16 -2.34
N TRP A 38 -4.42 18.39 -3.30
CA TRP A 38 -5.21 17.95 -4.44
C TRP A 38 -6.37 17.04 -4.01
N LEU A 39 -6.10 16.05 -3.16
CA LEU A 39 -7.12 15.14 -2.63
C LEU A 39 -8.18 15.92 -1.84
N ALA A 40 -7.77 16.86 -0.99
CA ALA A 40 -8.71 17.68 -0.22
C ALA A 40 -9.71 18.41 -1.11
N LYS A 41 -9.27 18.89 -2.28
CA LYS A 41 -10.10 19.62 -3.23
C LYS A 41 -10.92 18.71 -4.16
N ASN A 42 -10.36 17.56 -4.55
CA ASN A 42 -10.86 16.83 -5.73
C ASN A 42 -11.37 15.41 -5.42
N HIS A 43 -11.12 14.85 -4.22
CA HIS A 43 -11.43 13.44 -3.91
C HIS A 43 -12.91 13.05 -4.11
N ALA A 44 -13.84 14.00 -3.97
CA ALA A 44 -15.28 13.78 -4.12
C ALA A 44 -15.78 14.00 -5.57
N ILE A 45 -14.97 14.60 -6.43
CA ILE A 45 -15.36 15.03 -7.78
C ILE A 45 -14.65 14.16 -8.82
N GLU A 46 -13.36 13.89 -8.63
CA GLU A 46 -12.52 13.18 -9.58
C GLU A 46 -12.58 11.67 -9.38
N ASN A 47 -12.39 10.93 -10.49
CA ASN A 47 -12.40 9.46 -10.50
C ASN A 47 -11.02 8.83 -10.52
N GLU A 48 -9.99 9.62 -10.81
CA GLU A 48 -8.59 9.18 -10.81
C GLU A 48 -7.62 10.35 -10.76
N CYS A 49 -6.42 10.07 -10.30
CA CYS A 49 -5.28 10.96 -10.46
C CYS A 49 -3.98 10.16 -10.58
N TYR A 50 -2.90 10.84 -10.96
CA TYR A 50 -1.59 10.26 -11.09
C TYR A 50 -0.58 11.06 -10.26
N ALA A 51 0.21 10.36 -9.45
CA ALA A 51 1.29 10.96 -8.68
C ALA A 51 2.63 10.38 -9.12
N ILE A 52 3.65 11.23 -9.19
CA ILE A 52 5.01 10.81 -9.49
C ILE A 52 5.71 10.51 -8.17
N VAL A 53 6.02 9.25 -7.96
CA VAL A 53 6.53 8.74 -6.69
C VAL A 53 7.78 7.89 -6.89
N LYS A 54 8.59 7.76 -5.85
CA LYS A 54 9.71 6.82 -5.79
C LYS A 54 9.35 5.64 -4.89
N ARG A 55 9.68 4.41 -5.32
CA ARG A 55 9.57 3.23 -4.45
C ARG A 55 10.89 2.97 -3.75
N GLY A 56 10.81 2.37 -2.58
CA GLY A 56 11.96 2.00 -1.77
C GLY A 56 11.80 2.48 -0.33
N ARG A 57 12.89 2.37 0.41
CA ARG A 57 12.92 2.82 1.80
C ARG A 57 12.95 4.35 1.85
N PRO A 58 11.96 4.99 2.49
CA PRO A 58 11.96 6.43 2.66
C PRO A 58 13.22 6.92 3.40
N THR A 59 13.76 8.01 2.92
CA THR A 59 14.83 8.79 3.55
C THR A 59 14.27 10.14 4.00
N ASN A 60 15.01 10.86 4.83
CA ASN A 60 14.60 12.18 5.33
C ASN A 60 14.92 13.29 4.31
N ASP A 61 14.56 13.06 3.06
CA ASP A 61 14.68 14.02 1.97
C ASP A 61 13.30 14.46 1.46
N GLU A 62 13.28 15.41 0.55
CA GLU A 62 12.04 15.93 -0.06
C GLU A 62 11.44 14.97 -1.10
N THR A 63 11.93 13.75 -1.21
CA THR A 63 11.44 12.76 -2.15
C THR A 63 10.01 12.35 -1.81
N PHE A 64 9.13 12.41 -2.77
CA PHE A 64 7.77 11.89 -2.62
C PHE A 64 7.76 10.37 -2.75
N TRP A 65 7.68 9.68 -1.63
CA TRP A 65 7.71 8.23 -1.59
C TRP A 65 6.33 7.62 -1.85
N TYR A 66 6.33 6.47 -2.54
CA TYR A 66 5.11 5.71 -2.79
C TYR A 66 4.28 5.47 -1.52
N ILE A 67 4.93 5.17 -0.40
CA ILE A 67 4.21 4.91 0.85
C ILE A 67 3.53 6.18 1.39
N ASP A 68 4.14 7.36 1.23
CA ASP A 68 3.49 8.62 1.60
C ASP A 68 2.24 8.85 0.77
N ALA A 69 2.32 8.58 -0.54
CA ALA A 69 1.18 8.72 -1.44
C ALA A 69 0.05 7.74 -1.09
N VAL A 70 0.38 6.49 -0.73
CA VAL A 70 -0.63 5.51 -0.30
C VAL A 70 -1.31 5.95 1.00
N GLU A 71 -0.56 6.40 2.00
CA GLU A 71 -1.11 6.89 3.26
C GLU A 71 -2.03 8.10 3.05
N GLU A 72 -1.61 9.08 2.24
CA GLU A 72 -2.47 10.23 1.92
C GLU A 72 -3.74 9.82 1.17
N ALA A 73 -3.63 8.94 0.17
CA ALA A 73 -4.79 8.44 -0.56
C ALA A 73 -5.81 7.76 0.37
N LEU A 74 -5.32 6.90 1.27
CA LEU A 74 -6.17 6.20 2.25
C LEU A 74 -6.91 7.18 3.16
N CYS A 75 -6.28 8.32 3.53
CA CYS A 75 -6.92 9.34 4.35
C CYS A 75 -8.19 9.92 3.71
N PHE A 76 -8.29 9.90 2.38
CA PHE A 76 -9.44 10.41 1.63
C PHE A 76 -10.31 9.30 1.00
N GLY A 77 -10.10 8.04 1.40
CA GLY A 77 -10.85 6.90 0.87
C GLY A 77 -10.44 6.47 -0.55
N TRP A 78 -9.23 6.83 -0.96
CA TRP A 78 -8.64 6.45 -2.25
C TRP A 78 -7.63 5.32 -2.09
N ILE A 79 -7.29 4.66 -3.20
CA ILE A 79 -6.34 3.55 -3.25
C ILE A 79 -5.50 3.60 -4.51
N ASP A 80 -4.27 3.11 -4.40
CA ASP A 80 -3.40 2.90 -5.54
C ASP A 80 -3.87 1.75 -6.43
N SER A 81 -3.53 1.82 -7.72
CA SER A 81 -3.87 0.80 -8.69
C SER A 81 -2.71 0.57 -9.68
N LYS A 82 -2.88 0.91 -10.95
CA LYS A 82 -1.87 0.69 -11.98
C LYS A 82 -0.67 1.62 -11.79
N VAL A 83 0.51 1.10 -12.14
CA VAL A 83 1.76 1.85 -12.10
C VAL A 83 2.44 1.78 -13.48
N LYS A 84 3.09 2.88 -13.88
CA LYS A 84 3.94 2.95 -15.07
C LYS A 84 5.31 3.49 -14.68
N SER A 85 6.36 3.06 -15.37
CA SER A 85 7.68 3.67 -15.21
C SER A 85 7.65 5.11 -15.74
N PHE A 86 8.29 6.02 -15.01
CA PHE A 86 8.40 7.43 -15.38
C PHE A 86 9.85 7.83 -15.76
N GLY A 87 10.78 6.88 -15.64
CA GLY A 87 12.22 7.11 -15.82
C GLY A 87 12.94 7.52 -14.53
N ASN A 88 14.26 7.42 -14.54
CA ASN A 88 15.14 7.78 -13.41
C ASN A 88 14.73 7.17 -12.05
N GLY A 89 14.19 5.95 -12.05
CA GLY A 89 13.72 5.28 -10.83
C GLY A 89 12.40 5.82 -10.26
N MET A 90 11.78 6.80 -10.95
CA MET A 90 10.45 7.33 -10.58
C MET A 90 9.33 6.53 -11.23
N LEU A 91 8.19 6.50 -10.58
CA LEU A 91 6.98 5.82 -11.04
C LEU A 91 5.82 6.80 -11.12
N MET A 92 5.01 6.65 -12.14
CA MET A 92 3.71 7.28 -12.23
C MET A 92 2.67 6.31 -11.68
N GLN A 93 2.22 6.58 -10.46
CA GLN A 93 1.25 5.77 -9.73
C GLN A 93 -0.15 6.33 -9.91
N ARG A 94 -1.08 5.49 -10.38
CA ARG A 94 -2.50 5.84 -10.45
C ARG A 94 -3.18 5.61 -9.10
N PHE A 95 -3.98 6.59 -8.69
CA PHE A 95 -4.89 6.52 -7.54
C PHE A 95 -6.33 6.72 -8.01
N SER A 96 -7.29 6.13 -7.30
CA SER A 96 -8.71 6.25 -7.59
C SER A 96 -9.54 6.02 -6.32
N PRO A 97 -10.79 6.49 -6.28
CA PRO A 97 -11.69 6.19 -5.17
C PRO A 97 -11.79 4.69 -4.92
N ARG A 98 -11.75 4.30 -3.66
CA ARG A 98 -11.87 2.91 -3.27
C ARG A 98 -13.31 2.44 -3.39
N ARG A 99 -13.52 1.30 -4.04
CA ARG A 99 -14.85 0.68 -4.15
C ARG A 99 -15.24 0.09 -2.79
N LYS A 100 -16.49 0.29 -2.37
CA LYS A 100 -17.03 -0.26 -1.10
C LYS A 100 -16.91 -1.79 -0.98
N SER A 101 -17.01 -2.50 -2.12
CA SER A 101 -16.91 -3.96 -2.18
C SER A 101 -15.48 -4.53 -2.21
N CYS A 102 -14.45 -3.69 -2.21
CA CYS A 102 -13.07 -4.17 -2.25
C CYS A 102 -12.58 -4.62 -0.88
N ASN A 103 -11.96 -5.79 -0.83
CA ASN A 103 -11.31 -6.28 0.37
C ASN A 103 -10.17 -5.34 0.82
N TRP A 104 -10.03 -5.19 2.13
CA TRP A 104 -8.96 -4.46 2.74
C TRP A 104 -7.84 -5.42 3.15
N SER A 105 -6.62 -5.14 2.70
CA SER A 105 -5.46 -5.86 3.25
C SER A 105 -5.17 -5.41 4.68
N GLU A 106 -4.68 -6.33 5.51
CA GLU A 106 -4.28 -6.00 6.89
C GLU A 106 -3.20 -4.92 6.95
N LEU A 107 -2.34 -4.85 5.94
CA LEU A 107 -1.34 -3.78 5.82
C LEU A 107 -2.00 -2.41 5.63
N ASN A 108 -2.99 -2.29 4.74
CA ASN A 108 -3.70 -1.03 4.53
C ASN A 108 -4.59 -0.65 5.71
N LYS A 109 -5.19 -1.62 6.39
CA LYS A 109 -5.89 -1.37 7.66
C LYS A 109 -4.95 -0.78 8.71
N GLU A 110 -3.72 -1.31 8.84
CA GLU A 110 -2.75 -0.79 9.79
C GLU A 110 -2.28 0.63 9.44
N ARG A 111 -2.08 0.93 8.14
CA ARG A 111 -1.82 2.29 7.68
C ARG A 111 -2.95 3.25 8.08
N CYS A 112 -4.20 2.84 7.90
CA CYS A 112 -5.34 3.67 8.32
C CYS A 112 -5.38 3.89 9.83
N ARG A 113 -5.10 2.86 10.65
CA ARG A 113 -5.00 3.01 12.13
C ARG A 113 -3.92 4.03 12.51
N ARG A 114 -2.78 3.95 11.83
CA ARG A 114 -1.70 4.93 12.00
C ARG A 114 -2.16 6.34 11.62
N MET A 115 -2.79 6.51 10.46
CA MET A 115 -3.28 7.82 10.00
C MET A 115 -4.35 8.39 10.94
N GLU A 116 -5.22 7.54 11.48
CA GLU A 116 -6.21 7.92 12.48
C GLU A 116 -5.54 8.43 13.75
N LYS A 117 -4.58 7.69 14.29
CA LYS A 117 -3.84 8.07 15.52
C LYS A 117 -3.05 9.37 15.36
N LEU A 118 -2.55 9.64 14.15
CA LEU A 118 -1.87 10.89 13.81
C LEU A 118 -2.81 12.07 13.55
N GLY A 119 -4.14 11.87 13.61
CA GLY A 119 -5.14 12.89 13.32
C GLY A 119 -5.21 13.32 11.85
N LEU A 120 -4.68 12.50 10.94
CA LEU A 120 -4.60 12.81 9.51
C LEU A 120 -5.77 12.24 8.68
N MET A 121 -6.54 11.32 9.27
CA MET A 121 -7.68 10.69 8.60
C MET A 121 -8.83 11.68 8.42
N THR A 122 -9.41 11.72 7.23
CA THR A 122 -10.60 12.56 6.96
C THR A 122 -11.90 11.77 7.14
N GLU A 123 -13.04 12.47 7.16
CA GLU A 123 -14.36 11.83 7.20
C GLU A 123 -14.60 10.94 5.98
N SER A 124 -14.15 11.37 4.79
CA SER A 124 -14.26 10.58 3.56
C SER A 124 -13.46 9.28 3.65
N GLY A 125 -12.27 9.33 4.26
CA GLY A 125 -11.47 8.14 4.53
C GLY A 125 -12.17 7.20 5.49
N ARG A 126 -12.70 7.71 6.61
CA ARG A 126 -13.46 6.94 7.61
C ARG A 126 -14.71 6.30 7.02
N ALA A 127 -15.44 7.01 6.16
CA ALA A 127 -16.66 6.51 5.53
C ALA A 127 -16.45 5.26 4.64
N VAL A 128 -15.26 5.11 4.08
CA VAL A 128 -14.88 3.95 3.22
C VAL A 128 -14.25 2.84 4.05
N PHE A 129 -13.72 3.15 5.22
CA PHE A 129 -13.02 2.22 6.07
C PHE A 129 -14.00 1.47 6.97
N GLN A 130 -14.26 0.21 6.64
CA GLN A 130 -15.37 -0.54 7.22
C GLN A 130 -15.14 -1.05 8.65
N ASP A 131 -13.91 -1.44 9.02
CA ASP A 131 -13.67 -2.01 10.34
C ASP A 131 -12.19 -1.95 10.73
N MET A 132 -11.93 -1.18 11.76
CA MET A 132 -10.60 -1.02 12.36
C MET A 132 -10.28 -2.04 13.44
N SER A 133 -11.25 -2.89 13.83
CA SER A 133 -11.05 -3.82 14.94
C SER A 133 -10.02 -4.89 14.59
N LEU A 134 -9.07 -5.08 15.49
CA LEU A 134 -8.08 -6.16 15.39
C LEU A 134 -8.71 -7.54 15.68
N SER A 135 -9.82 -7.57 16.41
CA SER A 135 -10.52 -8.80 16.81
C SER A 135 -11.18 -9.54 15.63
N ASN A 136 -11.43 -8.83 14.52
CA ASN A 136 -12.08 -9.40 13.36
C ASN A 136 -11.11 -10.10 12.38
N PHE A 137 -9.81 -10.09 12.68
CA PHE A 137 -8.86 -10.87 11.90
C PHE A 137 -8.86 -12.32 12.34
N VAL A 138 -9.31 -13.21 11.47
CA VAL A 138 -9.37 -14.65 11.73
C VAL A 138 -8.39 -15.39 10.83
N ILE A 139 -7.60 -16.26 11.44
CA ILE A 139 -6.75 -17.21 10.72
C ILE A 139 -7.62 -18.39 10.30
N SER A 140 -7.67 -18.70 9.01
CA SER A 140 -8.44 -19.84 8.53
C SER A 140 -7.91 -21.16 9.07
N THR A 141 -8.82 -22.11 9.33
CA THR A 141 -8.54 -23.36 10.02
C THR A 141 -7.42 -24.19 9.38
N ASP A 142 -7.36 -24.24 8.06
CA ASP A 142 -6.31 -24.97 7.32
C ASP A 142 -4.90 -24.37 7.51
N ILE A 143 -4.79 -23.04 7.53
CA ILE A 143 -3.51 -22.36 7.83
C ILE A 143 -3.14 -22.57 9.30
N LEU A 144 -4.13 -22.45 10.20
CA LEU A 144 -3.90 -22.67 11.62
C LEU A 144 -3.44 -24.11 11.89
N SER A 145 -4.11 -25.10 11.31
CA SER A 145 -3.72 -26.50 11.40
C SER A 145 -2.32 -26.77 10.85
N ALA A 146 -1.96 -26.15 9.72
CA ALA A 146 -0.62 -26.26 9.15
C ALA A 146 0.47 -25.68 10.08
N LEU A 147 0.17 -24.58 10.78
CA LEU A 147 1.08 -23.99 11.77
C LEU A 147 1.23 -24.87 13.02
N GLN A 148 0.12 -25.44 13.50
CA GLN A 148 0.09 -26.28 14.70
C GLN A 148 0.58 -27.70 14.46
N GLY A 149 0.59 -28.16 13.22
CA GLY A 149 1.06 -29.50 12.84
C GLY A 149 2.55 -29.77 13.09
N ASN A 150 3.33 -28.76 13.49
CA ASN A 150 4.73 -28.88 13.89
C ASN A 150 5.01 -27.94 15.07
N GLU A 151 5.44 -28.51 16.19
CA GLU A 151 5.66 -27.78 17.44
C GLU A 151 6.66 -26.63 17.29
N GLY A 152 7.79 -26.85 16.64
CA GLY A 152 8.79 -25.78 16.43
C GLY A 152 8.30 -24.65 15.52
N ILE A 153 7.42 -24.94 14.54
CA ILE A 153 6.76 -23.90 13.74
C ILE A 153 5.80 -23.10 14.61
N TRP A 154 4.98 -23.79 15.40
CA TRP A 154 3.99 -23.14 16.27
C TRP A 154 4.63 -22.23 17.31
N GLU A 155 5.66 -22.70 18.01
CA GLU A 155 6.40 -21.90 18.98
C GLU A 155 7.01 -20.64 18.37
N ASN A 156 7.66 -20.77 17.20
CA ASN A 156 8.22 -19.62 16.50
C ASN A 156 7.15 -18.65 16.02
N PHE A 157 6.03 -19.18 15.51
CA PHE A 157 4.90 -18.36 15.11
C PHE A 157 4.35 -17.55 16.28
N GLN A 158 4.23 -18.14 17.47
CA GLN A 158 3.74 -17.43 18.66
C GLN A 158 4.63 -16.24 19.03
N LYS A 159 5.94 -16.34 18.87
CA LYS A 159 6.93 -15.30 19.17
C LYS A 159 6.91 -14.13 18.20
N PHE A 160 6.34 -14.30 17.01
CA PHE A 160 6.31 -13.22 16.00
C PHE A 160 5.36 -12.07 16.39
N PRO A 161 5.70 -10.82 16.00
CA PRO A 161 4.85 -9.67 16.26
C PRO A 161 3.43 -9.84 15.69
N PRO A 162 2.38 -9.39 16.40
CA PRO A 162 0.99 -9.52 15.93
C PRO A 162 0.74 -8.94 14.54
N LEU A 163 1.31 -7.79 14.22
CA LEU A 163 1.21 -7.17 12.90
C LEU A 163 1.81 -8.05 11.80
N TYR A 164 3.01 -8.62 12.04
CA TYR A 164 3.64 -9.54 11.09
C TYR A 164 2.74 -10.73 10.79
N LYS A 165 2.18 -11.36 11.82
CA LYS A 165 1.26 -12.50 11.69
C LYS A 165 0.07 -12.13 10.81
N ARG A 166 -0.65 -11.05 11.14
CA ARG A 166 -1.81 -10.60 10.37
C ARG A 166 -1.45 -10.32 8.91
N VAL A 167 -0.43 -9.52 8.67
CA VAL A 167 -0.05 -9.14 7.29
C VAL A 167 0.38 -10.36 6.47
N ARG A 168 1.15 -11.29 7.04
CA ARG A 168 1.59 -12.48 6.29
C ARG A 168 0.44 -13.43 6.00
N ILE A 169 -0.39 -13.73 6.98
CA ILE A 169 -1.54 -14.61 6.81
C ILE A 169 -2.54 -14.01 5.83
N ASP A 170 -2.83 -12.72 5.93
CA ASP A 170 -3.70 -12.01 4.98
C ASP A 170 -3.20 -12.15 3.53
N THR A 171 -1.89 -11.99 3.29
CA THR A 171 -1.32 -12.18 1.95
C THR A 171 -1.42 -13.61 1.42
N ILE A 172 -1.59 -14.60 2.28
CA ILE A 172 -1.84 -16.01 1.91
C ILE A 172 -3.32 -16.19 1.65
N GLN A 173 -4.18 -15.81 2.59
CA GLN A 173 -5.63 -15.97 2.53
C GLN A 173 -6.26 -15.25 1.33
N SER A 174 -5.73 -14.09 0.94
CA SER A 174 -6.18 -13.36 -0.25
C SER A 174 -5.97 -14.12 -1.57
N MET A 175 -5.17 -15.20 -1.57
CA MET A 175 -4.91 -16.02 -2.76
C MET A 175 -5.78 -17.28 -2.84
N ARG A 176 -6.86 -17.40 -2.07
CA ARG A 176 -7.76 -18.57 -2.07
C ARG A 176 -8.23 -18.97 -3.46
N ASN A 177 -8.56 -17.99 -4.29
CA ASN A 177 -9.02 -18.24 -5.67
C ASN A 177 -7.89 -18.64 -6.64
N TYR A 178 -6.63 -18.70 -6.16
CA TYR A 178 -5.44 -19.07 -6.92
C TYR A 178 -4.67 -20.19 -6.18
N PRO A 179 -5.14 -21.44 -6.20
CA PRO A 179 -4.64 -22.51 -5.34
C PRO A 179 -3.13 -22.73 -5.39
N LYS A 180 -2.52 -22.65 -6.58
CA LYS A 180 -1.06 -22.79 -6.74
C LYS A 180 -0.30 -21.68 -6.01
N ILE A 181 -0.77 -20.44 -6.13
CA ILE A 181 -0.14 -19.28 -5.46
C ILE A 181 -0.34 -19.37 -3.95
N PHE A 182 -1.54 -19.76 -3.52
CA PHE A 182 -1.84 -20.01 -2.11
C PHE A 182 -0.86 -21.01 -1.51
N GLN A 183 -0.70 -22.19 -2.12
CA GLN A 183 0.21 -23.23 -1.62
C GLN A 183 1.67 -22.77 -1.57
N ILE A 184 2.15 -22.09 -2.62
CA ILE A 184 3.52 -21.54 -2.65
C ILE A 184 3.74 -20.55 -1.52
N ARG A 185 2.78 -19.66 -1.26
CA ARG A 185 2.89 -18.68 -0.18
C ARG A 185 2.80 -19.31 1.19
N LEU A 186 1.91 -20.28 1.38
CA LEU A 186 1.77 -21.02 2.64
C LEU A 186 3.05 -21.79 2.94
N GLN A 187 3.55 -22.58 1.99
CA GLN A 187 4.80 -23.35 2.19
C GLN A 187 5.98 -22.44 2.54
N LYS A 188 6.16 -21.35 1.77
CA LYS A 188 7.20 -20.37 2.08
C LYS A 188 7.07 -19.79 3.49
N PHE A 189 5.84 -19.55 3.95
CA PHE A 189 5.60 -19.03 5.28
C PHE A 189 5.96 -20.04 6.36
N LEU A 190 5.57 -21.30 6.19
CA LEU A 190 5.91 -22.39 7.11
C LEU A 190 7.42 -22.59 7.20
N ASP A 191 8.13 -22.64 6.06
CA ASP A 191 9.58 -22.83 6.00
C ASP A 191 10.32 -21.69 6.72
N LYS A 192 9.92 -20.44 6.48
CA LYS A 192 10.51 -19.29 7.14
C LYS A 192 10.18 -19.24 8.63
N THR A 193 8.97 -19.61 9.00
CA THR A 193 8.56 -19.70 10.41
C THR A 193 9.32 -20.80 11.14
N LYS A 194 9.53 -21.96 10.53
CA LYS A 194 10.37 -23.03 11.07
C LYS A 194 11.77 -22.55 11.42
N SER A 195 12.34 -21.68 10.59
CA SER A 195 13.66 -21.07 10.80
C SER A 195 13.64 -19.86 11.73
N GLY A 196 12.49 -19.45 12.27
CA GLY A 196 12.35 -18.22 13.07
C GLY A 196 12.58 -16.92 12.30
N ILE A 197 12.47 -16.94 10.95
CA ILE A 197 12.82 -15.82 10.09
C ILE A 197 11.56 -15.09 9.59
N MET A 198 11.44 -13.82 9.94
CA MET A 198 10.46 -12.90 9.33
C MET A 198 10.95 -12.42 7.96
N TYR A 199 10.02 -12.20 7.01
CA TYR A 199 10.36 -11.76 5.66
C TYR A 199 9.33 -10.77 5.09
N GLY A 200 9.74 -10.08 4.03
CA GLY A 200 8.92 -9.11 3.32
C GLY A 200 8.70 -7.80 4.09
N GLU A 201 8.25 -6.77 3.38
CA GLU A 201 7.98 -5.47 4.01
C GLU A 201 6.56 -5.44 4.59
N TRP A 202 6.46 -5.68 5.89
CA TRP A 202 5.20 -5.78 6.64
C TRP A 202 4.98 -4.61 7.62
N LYS A 203 5.98 -3.77 7.79
CA LYS A 203 6.02 -2.69 8.78
C LYS A 203 6.28 -1.32 8.18
N ASP A 204 6.22 -1.19 6.85
CA ASP A 204 6.51 0.04 6.11
C ASP A 204 7.79 0.72 6.59
N TYR A 205 8.89 -0.05 6.55
CA TYR A 205 10.23 0.41 6.99
C TYR A 205 10.27 0.86 8.46
N GLY A 206 9.36 0.37 9.28
CA GLY A 206 9.26 0.67 10.71
C GLY A 206 8.15 1.66 11.08
N ARG A 207 7.51 2.32 10.14
CA ARG A 207 6.44 3.31 10.39
C ARG A 207 5.24 2.73 11.16
N LEU A 208 4.98 1.42 11.00
CA LEU A 208 3.82 0.75 11.58
C LEU A 208 4.12 0.08 12.93
N LEU A 209 5.26 0.37 13.55
CA LEU A 209 5.62 -0.25 14.83
C LEU A 209 5.36 0.66 16.03
N ASN A 210 5.69 1.95 15.92
CA ASN A 210 5.66 2.89 17.03
C ASN A 210 5.04 4.22 16.58
N TYR A 211 3.74 4.26 16.44
CA TYR A 211 2.98 5.44 16.06
C TYR A 211 1.90 5.77 17.10
#